data_b23e5b00a12f52ba2cf2c8a6d70d8e4e
#
_entry.id   b23e5b00a12f52ba2cf2c8a6d70d8e4e
#
_cell.length_a   1.000
_cell.length_b   1.000
_cell.length_c   1.000
_cell.angle_alpha   90.00
_cell.angle_beta   90.00
_cell.angle_gamma   90.00
#
_symmetry.space_group_name_H-M   'P 1'
#
loop_
_entity.id
_entity.type
_entity.pdbx_description
1 polymer ?
#
loop_
_entity_poly.entity_id
_entity_poly.type
_entity_poly.pdbx_seq_one_letter_code
_entity_poly.pdbx_strand_id
1 'polypeptide(L)'
;MAESIAAPWQKAPWLKDPWQQLLDAQARYAHAIAIEAVPGLGAEAMLKDYVALRLCEHASRRSGALACGQCASCHWLASGQHPDLRIVRPAAFEAANALSEPTVDEEASETKGSDRKLSHEIRIDQIRPLAGFLQIGSHRAGARIVWLEPAQWLNRSAANALLKMLEEPGEGALWILLTDRLSSLLPTIRSRCICLKVRPPVAKDAEVFLKALIEAQPASSAQAPAPTSNMLSLALGLSGNAPWSAQQRILDPVLEAQGSWLHTLAEMPDTWFSTLSRQWAEHQPEQWFELLERWAIDLLQAVYQLEPLYFKAFAEAAARRAKGIDPNRCFKLIEQLYAMKASLRHPLNPRLHAESALLLYANFSNINREKEAT
;
A
#
# COMPACT_ATOMS: atom_id res chain seq x y z
N MET A 1 14.53 -21.39 -26.36
CA MET A 1 14.89 -20.93 -25.00
C MET A 1 14.14 -19.66 -24.81
N ALA A 2 13.03 -19.68 -24.04
CA ALA A 2 12.31 -18.46 -23.70
C ALA A 2 13.19 -17.69 -22.71
N GLU A 3 13.69 -16.54 -23.09
CA GLU A 3 14.28 -15.59 -22.17
C GLU A 3 13.22 -15.32 -21.08
N SER A 4 13.53 -15.75 -19.87
CA SER A 4 12.75 -15.40 -18.69
C SER A 4 12.80 -13.89 -18.57
N ILE A 5 11.74 -13.21 -19.00
CA ILE A 5 11.61 -11.77 -18.80
C ILE A 5 11.63 -11.59 -17.27
N ALA A 6 12.74 -11.06 -16.75
CA ALA A 6 12.90 -10.81 -15.32
C ALA A 6 11.69 -10.03 -14.81
N ALA A 7 11.05 -10.53 -13.75
CA ALA A 7 9.89 -9.86 -13.16
C ALA A 7 10.25 -8.40 -12.85
N PRO A 8 9.37 -7.42 -13.12
CA PRO A 8 9.68 -5.98 -12.98
C PRO A 8 10.29 -5.61 -11.62
N TRP A 9 9.87 -6.28 -10.53
CA TRP A 9 10.40 -6.02 -9.19
C TRP A 9 11.89 -6.35 -9.03
N GLN A 10 12.45 -7.28 -9.83
CA GLN A 10 13.88 -7.64 -9.78
C GLN A 10 14.79 -6.49 -10.20
N LYS A 11 14.25 -5.56 -10.99
CA LYS A 11 14.94 -4.32 -11.39
C LYS A 11 14.86 -3.23 -10.31
N ALA A 12 14.05 -3.44 -9.25
CA ALA A 12 13.86 -2.49 -8.15
C ALA A 12 14.97 -2.67 -7.09
N PRO A 13 15.92 -1.70 -6.96
CA PRO A 13 17.06 -1.85 -6.05
C PRO A 13 16.65 -2.06 -4.59
N TRP A 14 15.55 -1.42 -4.15
CA TRP A 14 15.05 -1.48 -2.77
C TRP A 14 14.40 -2.81 -2.38
N LEU A 15 14.19 -3.72 -3.35
CA LEU A 15 13.65 -5.06 -3.10
C LEU A 15 14.74 -6.13 -3.00
N LYS A 16 15.99 -5.82 -3.34
CA LYS A 16 17.11 -6.78 -3.30
C LYS A 16 17.39 -7.30 -1.90
N ASP A 17 17.55 -6.38 -0.94
CA ASP A 17 17.81 -6.76 0.45
C ASP A 17 16.63 -7.51 1.08
N PRO A 18 15.36 -7.05 0.95
CA PRO A 18 14.20 -7.83 1.41
C PRO A 18 14.13 -9.23 0.79
N TRP A 19 14.42 -9.37 -0.50
CA TRP A 19 14.48 -10.68 -1.15
C TRP A 19 15.53 -11.59 -0.52
N GLN A 20 16.76 -11.09 -0.30
CA GLN A 20 17.80 -11.86 0.37
C GLN A 20 17.41 -12.26 1.77
N GLN A 21 16.79 -11.35 2.53
CA GLN A 21 16.29 -11.64 3.88
C GLN A 21 15.20 -12.73 3.86
N LEU A 22 14.34 -12.79 2.84
CA LEU A 22 13.37 -13.88 2.66
C LEU A 22 14.07 -15.22 2.44
N LEU A 23 15.12 -15.26 1.63
CA LEU A 23 15.92 -16.48 1.39
C LEU A 23 16.65 -16.92 2.66
N ASP A 24 17.20 -15.98 3.42
CA ASP A 24 17.86 -16.26 4.71
C ASP A 24 16.85 -16.78 5.75
N ALA A 25 15.63 -16.24 5.79
CA ALA A 25 14.55 -16.72 6.64
C ALA A 25 14.17 -18.17 6.27
N GLN A 26 14.12 -18.49 4.97
CA GLN A 26 13.92 -19.85 4.49
C GLN A 26 15.01 -20.80 4.97
N ALA A 27 16.28 -20.40 4.88
CA ALA A 27 17.42 -21.20 5.33
C ALA A 27 17.39 -21.50 6.84
N ARG A 28 16.76 -20.62 7.63
CA ARG A 28 16.56 -20.76 9.07
C ARG A 28 15.25 -21.47 9.45
N TYR A 29 14.54 -22.04 8.48
CA TYR A 29 13.25 -22.71 8.69
C TYR A 29 12.20 -21.84 9.39
N ALA A 30 12.18 -20.54 9.07
CA ALA A 30 11.17 -19.63 9.61
C ALA A 30 9.76 -20.09 9.23
N HIS A 31 8.89 -20.20 10.22
CA HIS A 31 7.49 -20.57 10.05
C HIS A 31 6.57 -19.36 9.91
N ALA A 32 7.02 -18.15 10.24
CA ALA A 32 6.24 -16.93 10.15
C ALA A 32 7.11 -15.71 9.77
N ILE A 33 6.66 -14.95 8.79
CA ILE A 33 7.33 -13.75 8.28
C ILE A 33 6.30 -12.62 8.23
N ALA A 34 6.59 -11.49 8.87
CA ALA A 34 5.79 -10.27 8.78
C ALA A 34 6.56 -9.22 7.97
N ILE A 35 5.93 -8.67 6.94
CA ILE A 35 6.57 -7.76 6.00
C ILE A 35 5.85 -6.43 6.02
N GLU A 36 6.59 -5.37 6.37
CA GLU A 36 6.12 -3.99 6.27
C GLU A 36 6.43 -3.45 4.87
N ALA A 37 5.39 -3.12 4.12
CA ALA A 37 5.54 -2.49 2.82
C ALA A 37 4.34 -1.58 2.52
N VAL A 38 4.60 -0.36 2.14
CA VAL A 38 3.57 0.53 1.58
C VAL A 38 3.10 -0.04 0.24
N PRO A 39 1.79 -0.02 -0.07
CA PRO A 39 1.26 -0.47 -1.35
C PRO A 39 1.98 0.18 -2.55
N GLY A 40 2.28 -0.60 -3.56
CA GLY A 40 2.94 -0.13 -4.79
C GLY A 40 4.46 -0.02 -4.71
N LEU A 41 5.10 -0.58 -3.69
CA LEU A 41 6.56 -0.76 -3.64
C LEU A 41 7.05 -2.03 -4.38
N GLY A 42 6.13 -2.87 -4.89
CA GLY A 42 6.44 -4.13 -5.56
C GLY A 42 6.61 -5.32 -4.62
N ALA A 43 6.34 -5.15 -3.32
CA ALA A 43 6.47 -6.23 -2.33
C ALA A 43 5.54 -7.40 -2.61
N GLU A 44 4.31 -7.16 -3.08
CA GLU A 44 3.36 -8.21 -3.47
C GLU A 44 3.90 -9.07 -4.61
N ALA A 45 4.47 -8.44 -5.65
CA ALA A 45 5.06 -9.17 -6.78
C ALA A 45 6.28 -10.00 -6.33
N MET A 46 7.14 -9.43 -5.48
CA MET A 46 8.25 -10.14 -4.86
C MET A 46 7.78 -11.33 -4.02
N LEU A 47 6.71 -11.16 -3.24
CA LEU A 47 6.14 -12.23 -2.42
C LEU A 47 5.48 -13.32 -3.26
N LYS A 48 4.82 -12.99 -4.37
CA LYS A 48 4.29 -13.99 -5.32
C LYS A 48 5.41 -14.89 -5.83
N ASP A 49 6.56 -14.31 -6.20
CA ASP A 49 7.72 -15.08 -6.66
C ASP A 49 8.35 -15.89 -5.51
N TYR A 50 8.38 -15.36 -4.30
CA TYR A 50 8.84 -16.10 -3.12
C TYR A 50 7.95 -17.31 -2.82
N VAL A 51 6.63 -17.13 -2.84
CA VAL A 51 5.65 -18.21 -2.68
C VAL A 51 5.82 -19.26 -3.80
N ALA A 52 5.98 -18.81 -5.03
CA ALA A 52 6.23 -19.69 -6.17
C ALA A 52 7.52 -20.50 -5.99
N LEU A 53 8.60 -19.87 -5.52
CA LEU A 53 9.87 -20.55 -5.21
C LEU A 53 9.69 -21.61 -4.11
N ARG A 54 8.91 -21.31 -3.07
CA ARG A 54 8.67 -22.21 -1.93
C ARG A 54 7.83 -23.43 -2.31
N LEU A 55 6.91 -23.29 -3.26
CA LEU A 55 6.00 -24.34 -3.71
C LEU A 55 6.51 -25.08 -4.95
N CYS A 56 7.52 -24.56 -5.65
CA CYS A 56 8.08 -25.18 -6.86
C CYS A 56 8.70 -26.54 -6.56
N GLU A 57 8.35 -27.55 -7.36
CA GLU A 57 8.86 -28.92 -7.22
C GLU A 57 10.29 -29.08 -7.76
N HIS A 58 10.79 -28.12 -8.54
CA HIS A 58 12.09 -28.21 -9.20
C HIS A 58 13.25 -28.03 -8.21
N ALA A 59 14.35 -28.78 -8.43
CA ALA A 59 15.53 -28.74 -7.55
C ALA A 59 16.21 -27.35 -7.48
N SER A 60 16.05 -26.50 -8.50
CA SER A 60 16.62 -25.14 -8.55
C SER A 60 16.12 -24.23 -7.41
N ARG A 61 15.00 -24.54 -6.77
CA ARG A 61 14.47 -23.82 -5.59
C ARG A 61 15.48 -23.76 -4.43
N ARG A 62 16.42 -24.68 -4.35
CA ARG A 62 17.42 -24.75 -3.27
C ARG A 62 18.59 -23.78 -3.47
N SER A 63 18.80 -23.30 -4.70
CA SER A 63 19.89 -22.39 -5.05
C SER A 63 19.51 -20.90 -5.03
N GLY A 64 18.32 -20.56 -4.52
CA GLY A 64 17.82 -19.16 -4.50
C GLY A 64 17.38 -18.64 -5.87
N ALA A 65 17.33 -19.49 -6.90
CA ALA A 65 16.73 -19.15 -8.18
C ALA A 65 15.21 -18.96 -8.07
N LEU A 66 14.60 -18.33 -9.06
CA LEU A 66 13.15 -18.23 -9.16
C LEU A 66 12.51 -19.60 -9.41
N ALA A 67 11.20 -19.70 -9.23
CA ALA A 67 10.43 -20.89 -9.57
C ALA A 67 10.59 -21.25 -11.06
N CYS A 68 10.52 -22.54 -11.38
CA CYS A 68 10.79 -23.02 -12.75
C CYS A 68 9.71 -22.63 -13.78
N GLY A 69 8.50 -22.25 -13.36
CA GLY A 69 7.38 -21.89 -14.24
C GLY A 69 6.75 -23.05 -15.02
N GLN A 70 7.26 -24.28 -14.90
CA GLN A 70 6.88 -25.41 -15.77
C GLN A 70 6.34 -26.63 -15.03
N CYS A 71 6.56 -26.77 -13.71
CA CYS A 71 6.05 -27.91 -12.94
C CYS A 71 4.56 -27.74 -12.63
N ALA A 72 3.91 -28.82 -12.19
CA ALA A 72 2.48 -28.81 -11.86
C ALA A 72 2.13 -27.73 -10.79
N SER A 73 2.97 -27.59 -9.77
CA SER A 73 2.85 -26.55 -8.74
C SER A 73 2.86 -25.14 -9.34
N CYS A 74 3.78 -24.87 -10.28
CA CYS A 74 3.85 -23.55 -10.94
C CYS A 74 2.60 -23.27 -11.79
N HIS A 75 2.07 -24.28 -12.48
CA HIS A 75 0.82 -24.15 -13.25
C HIS A 75 -0.38 -23.89 -12.34
N TRP A 76 -0.51 -24.57 -11.18
CA TRP A 76 -1.56 -24.30 -10.22
C TRP A 76 -1.45 -22.91 -9.60
N LEU A 77 -0.24 -22.40 -9.36
CA LEU A 77 -0.04 -21.03 -8.92
C LEU A 77 -0.48 -20.01 -9.96
N ALA A 78 -0.14 -20.26 -11.23
CA ALA A 78 -0.54 -19.39 -12.33
C ALA A 78 -2.07 -19.33 -12.53
N SER A 79 -2.77 -20.45 -12.25
CA SER A 79 -4.24 -20.52 -12.28
C SER A 79 -4.91 -20.08 -10.97
N GLY A 80 -4.14 -19.67 -9.96
CA GLY A 80 -4.68 -19.27 -8.63
C GLY A 80 -5.25 -20.42 -7.78
N GLN A 81 -5.01 -21.69 -8.17
CA GLN A 81 -5.68 -22.87 -7.56
C GLN A 81 -4.70 -23.82 -6.84
N HIS A 82 -3.60 -23.29 -6.30
CA HIS A 82 -2.62 -24.17 -5.63
C HIS A 82 -3.18 -24.75 -4.33
N PRO A 83 -3.20 -26.10 -4.13
CA PRO A 83 -3.80 -26.75 -2.97
C PRO A 83 -3.09 -26.39 -1.66
N ASP A 84 -1.79 -26.11 -1.67
CA ASP A 84 -0.99 -25.78 -0.49
C ASP A 84 -0.81 -24.27 -0.26
N LEU A 85 -1.62 -23.42 -0.93
CA LEU A 85 -1.64 -21.95 -0.73
C LEU A 85 -3.03 -21.50 -0.29
N ARG A 86 -3.10 -20.67 0.72
CA ARG A 86 -4.31 -19.91 1.09
C ARG A 86 -3.94 -18.44 1.21
N ILE A 87 -4.61 -17.60 0.42
CA ILE A 87 -4.53 -16.14 0.55
C ILE A 87 -5.79 -15.69 1.28
N VAL A 88 -5.63 -14.90 2.33
CA VAL A 88 -6.75 -14.39 3.13
C VAL A 88 -6.76 -12.88 3.07
N ARG A 89 -7.86 -12.36 2.58
CA ARG A 89 -8.14 -10.92 2.43
C ARG A 89 -9.50 -10.59 3.06
N PRO A 90 -9.75 -9.31 3.41
CA PRO A 90 -11.11 -8.87 3.75
C PRO A 90 -12.09 -9.11 2.61
N ALA A 91 -13.33 -9.47 2.92
CA ALA A 91 -14.35 -9.76 1.90
C ALA A 91 -14.59 -8.60 0.92
N ALA A 92 -14.48 -7.35 1.38
CA ALA A 92 -14.57 -6.17 0.53
C ALA A 92 -13.44 -6.08 -0.51
N PHE A 93 -12.27 -6.61 -0.21
CA PHE A 93 -11.12 -6.65 -1.13
C PHE A 93 -11.27 -7.72 -2.20
N GLU A 94 -11.81 -8.88 -1.83
CA GLU A 94 -12.06 -9.97 -2.78
C GLU A 94 -13.11 -9.58 -3.81
N ALA A 95 -14.19 -8.93 -3.37
CA ALA A 95 -15.23 -8.45 -4.27
C ALA A 95 -14.74 -7.35 -5.24
N ALA A 96 -13.89 -6.44 -4.78
CA ALA A 96 -13.31 -5.40 -5.63
C ALA A 96 -12.38 -5.98 -6.70
N ASN A 97 -11.62 -7.02 -6.38
CA ASN A 97 -10.74 -7.70 -7.34
C ASN A 97 -11.50 -8.58 -8.34
N ALA A 98 -12.60 -9.21 -7.92
CA ALA A 98 -13.46 -10.00 -8.80
C ALA A 98 -14.14 -9.15 -9.90
N LEU A 99 -14.36 -7.86 -9.65
CA LEU A 99 -14.91 -6.92 -10.64
C LEU A 99 -13.88 -6.45 -11.67
N SER A 100 -12.59 -6.66 -11.44
CA SER A 100 -11.49 -6.25 -12.32
C SER A 100 -10.96 -7.37 -13.22
N GLU A 101 -11.37 -8.63 -13.03
CA GLU A 101 -11.04 -9.74 -13.93
C GLU A 101 -12.26 -10.10 -14.78
N PRO A 102 -12.15 -10.17 -16.13
CA PRO A 102 -13.23 -10.68 -16.96
C PRO A 102 -13.34 -12.21 -16.74
N THR A 103 -14.29 -12.65 -15.89
CA THR A 103 -14.64 -14.06 -15.79
C THR A 103 -15.48 -14.47 -16.97
N VAL A 104 -14.96 -15.38 -17.79
CA VAL A 104 -15.72 -16.14 -18.75
C VAL A 104 -16.51 -17.19 -17.96
N ASP A 105 -17.83 -17.08 -18.06
CA ASP A 105 -18.87 -18.08 -17.72
C ASP A 105 -18.68 -18.97 -16.49
N GLU A 106 -19.33 -18.61 -15.37
CA GLU A 106 -19.92 -19.57 -14.47
C GLU A 106 -21.32 -19.08 -14.03
N GLU A 107 -22.32 -19.92 -14.29
CA GLU A 107 -23.72 -19.70 -13.97
C GLU A 107 -23.89 -19.37 -12.48
N ALA A 108 -24.38 -18.17 -12.23
CA ALA A 108 -24.68 -17.66 -10.90
C ALA A 108 -25.83 -18.46 -10.28
N SER A 109 -25.54 -19.25 -9.27
CA SER A 109 -26.57 -19.70 -8.34
C SER A 109 -27.04 -18.48 -7.53
N GLU A 110 -28.24 -18.02 -7.85
CA GLU A 110 -28.98 -17.01 -7.09
C GLU A 110 -29.19 -17.50 -5.64
N THR A 111 -28.39 -17.02 -4.71
CA THR A 111 -28.75 -17.01 -3.30
C THR A 111 -29.17 -15.62 -2.90
N LYS A 112 -30.47 -15.48 -2.70
CA LYS A 112 -31.18 -14.29 -2.26
C LYS A 112 -30.61 -13.71 -0.96
N GLY A 113 -30.38 -12.40 -0.99
CA GLY A 113 -30.79 -11.49 0.08
C GLY A 113 -29.91 -11.42 1.32
N SER A 114 -29.12 -10.39 1.35
CA SER A 114 -29.10 -9.35 2.39
C SER A 114 -28.04 -8.32 2.00
N ASP A 115 -28.36 -7.04 2.15
CA ASP A 115 -27.42 -5.90 2.15
C ASP A 115 -26.37 -6.05 3.26
N ARG A 116 -25.56 -7.10 3.23
CA ARG A 116 -24.40 -7.25 4.09
C ARG A 116 -23.29 -6.42 3.48
N LYS A 117 -23.14 -5.20 3.98
CA LYS A 117 -21.92 -4.40 3.77
C LYS A 117 -20.72 -5.34 3.92
N LEU A 118 -19.99 -5.56 2.83
CA LEU A 118 -18.81 -6.40 2.81
C LEU A 118 -17.81 -5.89 3.85
N SER A 119 -17.30 -6.79 4.68
CA SER A 119 -16.40 -6.42 5.76
C SER A 119 -15.04 -6.01 5.22
N HIS A 120 -14.52 -4.89 5.70
CA HIS A 120 -13.14 -4.47 5.49
C HIS A 120 -12.15 -5.13 6.47
N GLU A 121 -12.61 -5.97 7.39
CA GLU A 121 -11.77 -6.66 8.36
C GLU A 121 -11.62 -8.13 8.00
N ILE A 122 -10.45 -8.69 8.31
CA ILE A 122 -10.22 -10.14 8.34
C ILE A 122 -10.81 -10.66 9.65
N ARG A 123 -11.82 -11.52 9.54
CA ARG A 123 -12.59 -12.06 10.66
C ARG A 123 -12.10 -13.43 11.09
N ILE A 124 -12.49 -13.84 12.29
CA ILE A 124 -12.10 -15.10 12.90
C ILE A 124 -12.58 -16.34 12.11
N ASP A 125 -13.71 -16.25 11.43
CA ASP A 125 -14.27 -17.28 10.56
C ASP A 125 -13.39 -17.58 9.34
N GLN A 126 -12.60 -16.59 8.87
CA GLN A 126 -11.58 -16.77 7.83
C GLN A 126 -10.28 -17.41 8.37
N ILE A 127 -9.97 -17.24 9.66
CA ILE A 127 -8.73 -17.73 10.27
C ILE A 127 -8.88 -19.15 10.83
N ARG A 128 -10.00 -19.47 11.52
CA ARG A 128 -10.20 -20.78 12.15
C ARG A 128 -10.02 -21.99 11.23
N PRO A 129 -10.53 -22.00 9.99
CA PRO A 129 -10.38 -23.12 9.07
C PRO A 129 -8.92 -23.41 8.67
N LEU A 130 -8.04 -22.40 8.82
CA LEU A 130 -6.63 -22.54 8.47
C LEU A 130 -5.89 -23.51 9.38
N ALA A 131 -6.35 -23.72 10.63
CA ALA A 131 -5.78 -24.71 11.53
C ALA A 131 -5.87 -26.12 10.93
N GLY A 132 -7.03 -26.52 10.42
CA GLY A 132 -7.20 -27.81 9.72
C GLY A 132 -6.38 -27.88 8.43
N PHE A 133 -6.30 -26.78 7.68
CA PHE A 133 -5.46 -26.71 6.48
C PHE A 133 -4.00 -26.94 6.79
N LEU A 134 -3.45 -26.42 7.87
CA LEU A 134 -2.03 -26.54 8.24
C LEU A 134 -1.67 -27.86 8.90
N GLN A 135 -2.65 -28.57 9.50
CA GLN A 135 -2.43 -29.88 10.15
C GLN A 135 -2.31 -31.04 9.16
N ILE A 136 -2.91 -30.93 7.99
CA ILE A 136 -2.81 -31.94 6.94
C ILE A 136 -1.46 -31.76 6.26
N GLY A 137 -0.65 -32.81 6.07
CA GLY A 137 0.65 -32.73 5.39
C GLY A 137 0.56 -32.09 4.00
N SER A 138 1.66 -31.49 3.51
CA SER A 138 1.74 -30.89 2.18
C SER A 138 1.45 -31.96 1.10
N HIS A 139 0.72 -31.60 0.04
CA HIS A 139 0.41 -32.51 -1.07
C HIS A 139 1.66 -32.90 -1.90
N ARG A 140 2.71 -32.07 -1.92
CA ARG A 140 3.87 -32.24 -2.79
C ARG A 140 5.22 -32.01 -2.10
N ALA A 141 5.37 -32.39 -0.83
CA ALA A 141 6.61 -32.28 -0.03
C ALA A 141 7.18 -30.85 0.06
N GLY A 142 6.35 -29.83 -0.15
CA GLY A 142 6.69 -28.42 -0.02
C GLY A 142 6.23 -27.84 1.32
N ALA A 143 6.15 -26.53 1.39
CA ALA A 143 5.53 -25.81 2.49
C ALA A 143 4.00 -25.71 2.29
N ARG A 144 3.24 -25.58 3.37
CA ARG A 144 1.87 -25.03 3.34
C ARG A 144 1.91 -23.58 3.70
N ILE A 145 1.42 -22.75 2.81
CA ILE A 145 1.57 -21.31 2.91
C ILE A 145 0.21 -20.66 3.14
N VAL A 146 0.16 -19.83 4.19
CA VAL A 146 -0.96 -18.91 4.42
C VAL A 146 -0.44 -17.48 4.28
N TRP A 147 -1.03 -16.72 3.38
CA TRP A 147 -0.69 -15.33 3.13
C TRP A 147 -1.84 -14.43 3.55
N LEU A 148 -1.63 -13.61 4.57
CA LEU A 148 -2.58 -12.62 5.07
C LEU A 148 -2.25 -11.24 4.50
N GLU A 149 -3.23 -10.60 3.84
CA GLU A 149 -3.03 -9.33 3.15
C GLU A 149 -4.35 -8.54 3.01
N PRO A 150 -4.41 -7.31 3.53
CA PRO A 150 -3.48 -6.63 4.44
C PRO A 150 -3.65 -7.13 5.89
N ALA A 151 -2.56 -7.51 6.55
CA ALA A 151 -2.61 -8.13 7.89
C ALA A 151 -3.02 -7.16 9.01
N GLN A 152 -2.87 -5.84 8.83
CA GLN A 152 -3.36 -4.83 9.78
C GLN A 152 -4.89 -4.82 9.92
N TRP A 153 -5.61 -5.48 9.05
CA TRP A 153 -7.07 -5.54 9.10
C TRP A 153 -7.61 -6.79 9.81
N LEU A 154 -6.71 -7.53 10.48
CA LEU A 154 -7.12 -8.57 11.43
C LEU A 154 -7.88 -7.93 12.59
N ASN A 155 -9.14 -8.34 12.79
CA ASN A 155 -9.83 -7.95 14.01
C ASN A 155 -9.23 -8.67 15.24
N ARG A 156 -9.53 -8.18 16.44
CA ARG A 156 -8.94 -8.70 17.68
C ARG A 156 -9.15 -10.20 17.87
N SER A 157 -10.32 -10.71 17.51
CA SER A 157 -10.65 -12.14 17.63
C SER A 157 -9.86 -13.01 16.64
N ALA A 158 -9.70 -12.53 15.39
CA ALA A 158 -8.88 -13.18 14.37
C ALA A 158 -7.40 -13.18 14.75
N ALA A 159 -6.89 -12.06 15.25
CA ALA A 159 -5.52 -11.94 15.71
C ALA A 159 -5.20 -12.90 16.87
N ASN A 160 -6.12 -13.06 17.84
CA ASN A 160 -5.96 -14.02 18.93
C ASN A 160 -6.04 -15.49 18.45
N ALA A 161 -6.86 -15.80 17.45
CA ALA A 161 -6.90 -17.13 16.84
C ALA A 161 -5.59 -17.43 16.09
N LEU A 162 -5.04 -16.45 15.38
CA LEU A 162 -3.76 -16.56 14.68
C LEU A 162 -2.60 -16.85 15.63
N LEU A 163 -2.57 -16.22 16.84
CA LEU A 163 -1.51 -16.43 17.82
C LEU A 163 -1.31 -17.91 18.17
N LYS A 164 -2.40 -18.66 18.37
CA LYS A 164 -2.33 -20.10 18.69
C LYS A 164 -1.64 -20.90 17.59
N MET A 165 -1.89 -20.54 16.32
CA MET A 165 -1.29 -21.23 15.18
C MET A 165 0.16 -20.78 14.91
N LEU A 166 0.55 -19.60 15.39
CA LEU A 166 1.95 -19.15 15.34
C LEU A 166 2.78 -19.78 16.48
N GLU A 167 2.17 -20.14 17.60
CA GLU A 167 2.83 -20.82 18.73
C GLU A 167 3.07 -22.30 18.44
N GLU A 168 2.13 -22.95 17.78
CA GLU A 168 2.18 -24.36 17.42
C GLU A 168 2.02 -24.53 15.91
N PRO A 169 3.01 -24.12 15.12
CA PRO A 169 2.93 -24.24 13.67
C PRO A 169 3.00 -25.71 13.26
N GLY A 170 2.09 -26.13 12.39
CA GLY A 170 2.15 -27.46 11.78
C GLY A 170 3.47 -27.66 11.00
N GLU A 171 3.84 -28.92 10.78
CA GLU A 171 5.04 -29.25 10.01
C GLU A 171 4.97 -28.67 8.59
N GLY A 172 6.00 -27.93 8.18
CA GLY A 172 6.06 -27.25 6.88
C GLY A 172 5.15 -26.04 6.71
N ALA A 173 4.48 -25.57 7.77
CA ALA A 173 3.65 -24.36 7.74
C ALA A 173 4.51 -23.10 7.55
N LEU A 174 4.06 -22.20 6.69
CA LEU A 174 4.66 -20.87 6.50
C LEU A 174 3.56 -19.81 6.50
N TRP A 175 3.64 -18.88 7.43
CA TRP A 175 2.80 -17.69 7.49
C TRP A 175 3.50 -16.49 6.87
N ILE A 176 2.82 -15.80 5.97
CA ILE A 176 3.27 -14.53 5.39
C ILE A 176 2.23 -13.48 5.75
N LEU A 177 2.63 -12.45 6.49
CA LEU A 177 1.80 -11.34 6.89
C LEU A 177 2.31 -10.08 6.20
N LEU A 178 1.58 -9.60 5.19
CA LEU A 178 1.89 -8.33 4.52
C LEU A 178 1.09 -7.21 5.18
N THR A 179 1.75 -6.16 5.64
CA THR A 179 1.14 -5.02 6.34
C THR A 179 1.78 -3.70 5.90
N ASP A 180 1.03 -2.61 5.97
CA ASP A 180 1.56 -1.26 5.74
C ASP A 180 2.46 -0.78 6.87
N ARG A 181 2.22 -1.25 8.11
CA ARG A 181 3.01 -0.95 9.31
C ARG A 181 3.06 -2.13 10.27
N LEU A 182 4.27 -2.54 10.66
CA LEU A 182 4.43 -3.58 11.68
C LEU A 182 3.85 -3.19 13.04
N SER A 183 3.83 -1.89 13.37
CA SER A 183 3.25 -1.38 14.61
C SER A 183 1.73 -1.58 14.71
N SER A 184 1.04 -1.79 13.61
CA SER A 184 -0.39 -2.10 13.56
C SER A 184 -0.72 -3.55 13.98
N LEU A 185 0.27 -4.45 13.91
CA LEU A 185 0.14 -5.81 14.38
C LEU A 185 0.35 -5.89 15.89
N LEU A 186 -0.37 -6.81 16.55
CA LEU A 186 -0.16 -7.06 17.98
C LEU A 186 1.32 -7.38 18.27
N PRO A 187 1.90 -6.85 19.37
CA PRO A 187 3.27 -7.14 19.76
C PRO A 187 3.54 -8.64 19.90
N THR A 188 2.54 -9.40 20.34
CA THR A 188 2.58 -10.87 20.47
C THR A 188 2.65 -11.61 19.14
N ILE A 189 2.06 -11.08 18.06
CA ILE A 189 2.23 -11.60 16.69
C ILE A 189 3.64 -11.29 16.20
N ARG A 190 4.07 -10.01 16.34
CA ARG A 190 5.40 -9.58 15.87
C ARG A 190 6.54 -10.36 16.50
N SER A 191 6.44 -10.69 17.80
CA SER A 191 7.48 -11.44 18.52
C SER A 191 7.65 -12.88 18.02
N ARG A 192 6.68 -13.42 17.27
CA ARG A 192 6.69 -14.77 16.69
C ARG A 192 7.01 -14.79 15.20
N CYS A 193 7.19 -13.61 14.60
CA CYS A 193 7.51 -13.47 13.19
C CYS A 193 8.92 -12.93 12.98
N ILE A 194 9.57 -13.35 11.91
CA ILE A 194 10.70 -12.60 11.35
C ILE A 194 10.13 -11.35 10.69
N CYS A 195 10.49 -10.17 11.22
CA CYS A 195 9.99 -8.89 10.74
C CYS A 195 10.93 -8.30 9.69
N LEU A 196 10.42 -8.07 8.49
CA LEU A 196 11.14 -7.46 7.37
C LEU A 196 10.49 -6.12 7.01
N LYS A 197 11.29 -5.19 6.48
CA LYS A 197 10.81 -3.88 6.04
C LYS A 197 11.26 -3.59 4.62
N VAL A 198 10.30 -3.29 3.76
CA VAL A 198 10.54 -2.72 2.42
C VAL A 198 10.46 -1.20 2.55
N ARG A 199 11.60 -0.55 2.43
CA ARG A 199 11.67 0.92 2.50
C ARG A 199 11.38 1.54 1.14
N PRO A 200 10.62 2.66 1.09
CA PRO A 200 10.49 3.42 -0.14
C PRO A 200 11.86 3.84 -0.67
N PRO A 201 12.07 3.82 -2.00
CA PRO A 201 13.28 4.33 -2.60
C PRO A 201 13.39 5.85 -2.44
N VAL A 202 14.58 6.39 -2.59
CA VAL A 202 14.75 7.84 -2.72
C VAL A 202 14.05 8.33 -4.00
N ALA A 203 13.55 9.56 -4.00
CA ALA A 203 12.70 10.07 -5.08
C ALA A 203 13.36 9.96 -6.48
N LYS A 204 14.69 10.11 -6.57
CA LYS A 204 15.43 9.97 -7.84
C LYS A 204 15.34 8.54 -8.39
N ASP A 205 15.55 7.53 -7.55
CA ASP A 205 15.48 6.13 -7.96
C ASP A 205 14.05 5.72 -8.30
N ALA A 206 13.06 6.24 -7.53
CA ALA A 206 11.64 6.05 -7.80
C ALA A 206 11.24 6.61 -9.17
N GLU A 207 11.73 7.81 -9.52
CA GLU A 207 11.43 8.47 -10.79
C GLU A 207 12.04 7.70 -11.99
N VAL A 208 13.30 7.29 -11.88
CA VAL A 208 13.97 6.50 -12.91
C VAL A 208 13.21 5.19 -13.14
N PHE A 209 12.85 4.52 -12.06
CA PHE A 209 12.11 3.25 -12.14
C PHE A 209 10.70 3.44 -12.70
N LEU A 210 9.97 4.50 -12.29
CA LEU A 210 8.64 4.81 -12.81
C LEU A 210 8.66 5.07 -14.31
N LYS A 211 9.64 5.82 -14.82
CA LYS A 211 9.82 6.03 -16.26
C LYS A 211 10.00 4.70 -16.99
N ALA A 212 10.86 3.82 -16.47
CA ALA A 212 11.07 2.50 -17.05
C ALA A 212 9.81 1.61 -17.00
N LEU A 213 8.97 1.73 -15.96
CA LEU A 213 7.68 1.02 -15.88
C LEU A 213 6.69 1.51 -16.94
N ILE A 214 6.65 2.82 -17.20
CA ILE A 214 5.75 3.41 -18.20
C ILE A 214 6.20 3.01 -19.61
N GLU A 215 7.48 3.07 -19.90
CA GLU A 215 8.06 2.68 -21.19
C GLU A 215 7.89 1.19 -21.50
N ALA A 216 7.83 0.34 -20.47
CA ALA A 216 7.65 -1.11 -20.64
C ALA A 216 6.19 -1.51 -20.91
N GLN A 217 5.23 -0.59 -20.85
CA GLN A 217 3.84 -0.91 -21.19
C GLN A 217 3.68 -1.08 -22.70
N PRO A 218 2.91 -2.10 -23.16
CA PRO A 218 2.66 -2.28 -24.57
C PRO A 218 1.90 -1.10 -25.16
N ALA A 219 2.27 -0.66 -26.37
CA ALA A 219 1.76 0.51 -27.06
C ALA A 219 0.23 0.50 -27.35
N SER A 220 -0.46 -0.62 -27.08
CA SER A 220 -1.92 -0.73 -27.25
C SER A 220 -2.73 0.07 -26.22
N SER A 221 -2.11 0.55 -25.14
CA SER A 221 -2.72 1.47 -24.16
C SER A 221 -2.32 2.95 -24.39
N ALA A 222 -1.56 3.24 -25.45
CA ALA A 222 -0.90 4.53 -25.70
C ALA A 222 -1.77 5.51 -26.50
N GLN A 223 -2.97 5.84 -26.01
CA GLN A 223 -3.71 7.03 -26.48
C GLN A 223 -3.53 8.25 -25.55
N ALA A 224 -2.84 8.11 -24.42
CA ALA A 224 -2.57 9.22 -23.55
C ALA A 224 -1.22 9.89 -23.90
N PRO A 225 -1.11 11.22 -23.87
CA PRO A 225 0.17 11.91 -24.05
C PRO A 225 1.16 11.46 -22.99
N ALA A 226 2.46 11.45 -23.33
CA ALA A 226 3.50 11.09 -22.38
C ALA A 226 3.40 11.98 -21.12
N PRO A 227 3.46 11.40 -19.89
CA PRO A 227 3.31 12.18 -18.68
C PRO A 227 4.45 13.19 -18.52
N THR A 228 4.11 14.42 -18.15
CA THR A 228 5.11 15.48 -17.90
C THR A 228 5.91 15.16 -16.65
N SER A 229 7.11 15.76 -16.53
CA SER A 229 7.94 15.60 -15.33
C SER A 229 7.21 16.04 -14.05
N ASN A 230 6.35 17.05 -14.13
CA ASN A 230 5.54 17.51 -13.01
C ASN A 230 4.49 16.45 -12.60
N MET A 231 3.84 15.80 -13.55
CA MET A 231 2.89 14.73 -13.28
C MET A 231 3.58 13.53 -12.61
N LEU A 232 4.77 13.15 -13.08
CA LEU A 232 5.56 12.06 -12.49
C LEU A 232 5.94 12.39 -11.03
N SER A 233 6.44 13.60 -10.79
CA SER A 233 6.81 14.07 -9.44
C SER A 233 5.61 14.12 -8.50
N LEU A 234 4.47 14.64 -8.96
CA LEU A 234 3.23 14.70 -8.19
C LEU A 234 2.70 13.29 -7.86
N ALA A 235 2.65 12.40 -8.86
CA ALA A 235 2.19 11.02 -8.67
C ALA A 235 3.08 10.26 -7.67
N LEU A 236 4.40 10.41 -7.75
CA LEU A 236 5.35 9.84 -6.79
C LEU A 236 5.15 10.43 -5.39
N GLY A 237 5.04 11.74 -5.27
CA GLY A 237 4.75 12.41 -4.00
C GLY A 237 3.48 11.87 -3.36
N LEU A 238 2.38 11.81 -4.13
CA LEU A 238 1.08 11.24 -3.72
C LEU A 238 1.11 9.72 -3.48
N SER A 239 2.14 9.02 -3.88
CA SER A 239 2.31 7.58 -3.66
C SER A 239 3.39 7.25 -2.62
N GLY A 240 3.95 8.24 -1.92
CA GLY A 240 5.03 8.03 -0.96
C GLY A 240 6.28 7.41 -1.58
N ASN A 241 6.62 7.82 -2.80
CA ASN A 241 7.70 7.29 -3.63
C ASN A 241 7.53 5.80 -3.99
N ALA A 242 6.28 5.30 -4.05
CA ALA A 242 5.97 3.95 -4.50
C ALA A 242 5.65 3.93 -6.00
N PRO A 243 6.56 3.42 -6.88
CA PRO A 243 6.45 3.62 -8.33
C PRO A 243 5.23 2.94 -8.98
N TRP A 244 4.82 1.75 -8.52
CA TRP A 244 3.64 1.06 -9.07
C TRP A 244 2.34 1.79 -8.71
N SER A 245 2.21 2.30 -7.48
CA SER A 245 1.07 3.15 -7.13
C SER A 245 1.09 4.47 -7.90
N ALA A 246 2.27 5.07 -8.11
CA ALA A 246 2.41 6.27 -8.92
C ALA A 246 2.00 6.04 -10.38
N GLN A 247 2.36 4.89 -10.96
CA GLN A 247 1.94 4.50 -12.32
C GLN A 247 0.41 4.45 -12.45
N GLN A 248 -0.27 3.86 -11.47
CA GLN A 248 -1.75 3.82 -11.46
C GLN A 248 -2.36 5.22 -11.34
N ARG A 249 -1.77 6.10 -10.50
CA ARG A 249 -2.24 7.48 -10.33
C ARG A 249 -2.09 8.34 -11.59
N ILE A 250 -1.08 8.08 -12.42
CA ILE A 250 -0.90 8.82 -13.70
C ILE A 250 -2.09 8.57 -14.64
N LEU A 251 -2.74 7.41 -14.53
CA LEU A 251 -3.93 7.08 -15.31
C LEU A 251 -5.23 7.62 -14.68
N ASP A 252 -5.18 8.13 -13.45
CA ASP A 252 -6.33 8.67 -12.75
C ASP A 252 -6.55 10.14 -13.17
N PRO A 253 -7.72 10.50 -13.72
CA PRO A 253 -8.03 11.87 -14.12
C PRO A 253 -8.01 12.87 -12.96
N VAL A 254 -8.08 12.41 -11.70
CA VAL A 254 -8.02 13.26 -10.51
C VAL A 254 -6.61 13.81 -10.26
N LEU A 255 -5.56 13.24 -10.84
CA LEU A 255 -4.18 13.70 -10.63
C LEU A 255 -3.97 15.18 -10.99
N GLU A 256 -4.56 15.64 -12.09
CA GLU A 256 -4.47 17.06 -12.52
C GLU A 256 -5.18 17.97 -11.50
N ALA A 257 -6.35 17.58 -11.02
CA ALA A 257 -7.06 18.31 -9.97
C ALA A 257 -6.24 18.36 -8.67
N GLN A 258 -5.61 17.27 -8.27
CA GLN A 258 -4.73 17.22 -7.10
C GLN A 258 -3.53 18.16 -7.25
N GLY A 259 -2.96 18.28 -8.44
CA GLY A 259 -1.92 19.27 -8.74
C GLY A 259 -2.39 20.72 -8.53
N SER A 260 -3.59 21.03 -9.01
CA SER A 260 -4.23 22.34 -8.82
C SER A 260 -4.52 22.62 -7.32
N TRP A 261 -5.02 21.64 -6.57
CA TRP A 261 -5.26 21.78 -5.13
C TRP A 261 -3.97 22.04 -4.36
N LEU A 262 -2.90 21.30 -4.67
CA LEU A 262 -1.60 21.50 -4.04
C LEU A 262 -1.05 22.90 -4.31
N HIS A 263 -1.17 23.37 -5.55
CA HIS A 263 -0.78 24.75 -5.90
C HIS A 263 -1.60 25.78 -5.12
N THR A 264 -2.91 25.57 -4.98
CA THR A 264 -3.78 26.46 -4.21
C THR A 264 -3.42 26.47 -2.72
N LEU A 265 -3.10 25.31 -2.12
CA LEU A 265 -2.59 25.23 -0.74
C LEU A 265 -1.24 25.92 -0.55
N ALA A 266 -0.35 25.81 -1.55
CA ALA A 266 0.97 26.39 -1.53
C ALA A 266 0.93 27.93 -1.61
N GLU A 267 0.13 28.48 -2.51
CA GLU A 267 0.06 29.94 -2.75
C GLU A 267 -0.98 30.66 -1.88
N MET A 268 -2.05 29.96 -1.46
CA MET A 268 -3.15 30.49 -0.63
C MET A 268 -3.68 31.87 -1.12
N PRO A 269 -4.20 31.96 -2.34
CA PRO A 269 -4.88 33.19 -2.81
C PRO A 269 -6.10 33.48 -1.91
N ASP A 270 -6.60 34.72 -1.84
CA ASP A 270 -7.69 35.10 -0.94
C ASP A 270 -8.94 34.22 -1.04
N THR A 271 -9.17 33.60 -2.20
CA THR A 271 -10.30 32.68 -2.46
C THR A 271 -9.98 31.21 -2.18
N TRP A 272 -8.79 30.88 -1.65
CA TRP A 272 -8.33 29.50 -1.53
C TRP A 272 -9.31 28.58 -0.79
N PHE A 273 -9.86 29.06 0.32
CA PHE A 273 -10.77 28.28 1.16
C PHE A 273 -12.07 27.91 0.42
N SER A 274 -12.73 28.92 -0.17
CA SER A 274 -13.99 28.69 -0.90
C SER A 274 -13.78 27.85 -2.18
N THR A 275 -12.64 28.01 -2.82
CA THR A 275 -12.27 27.23 -4.01
C THR A 275 -12.07 25.77 -3.67
N LEU A 276 -11.23 25.46 -2.68
CA LEU A 276 -10.95 24.09 -2.26
C LEU A 276 -12.16 23.42 -1.60
N SER A 277 -12.92 24.13 -0.77
CA SER A 277 -14.14 23.60 -0.13
C SER A 277 -15.13 23.08 -1.17
N ARG A 278 -15.35 23.83 -2.26
CA ARG A 278 -16.23 23.41 -3.34
C ARG A 278 -15.65 22.23 -4.12
N GLN A 279 -14.38 22.29 -4.54
CA GLN A 279 -13.74 21.25 -5.35
C GLN A 279 -13.63 19.93 -4.57
N TRP A 280 -13.22 19.97 -3.30
CA TRP A 280 -13.06 18.76 -2.50
C TRP A 280 -14.41 18.10 -2.16
N ALA A 281 -15.50 18.87 -2.05
CA ALA A 281 -16.83 18.31 -1.86
C ALA A 281 -17.33 17.45 -3.03
N GLU A 282 -16.79 17.67 -4.23
CA GLU A 282 -17.13 16.93 -5.45
C GLU A 282 -16.28 15.65 -5.64
N HIS A 283 -15.28 15.43 -4.78
CA HIS A 283 -14.33 14.32 -4.89
C HIS A 283 -14.34 13.43 -3.64
N GLN A 284 -13.78 12.22 -3.77
CA GLN A 284 -13.68 11.29 -2.65
C GLN A 284 -12.78 11.86 -1.56
N PRO A 285 -13.20 11.81 -0.28
CA PRO A 285 -12.44 12.40 0.83
C PRO A 285 -10.99 11.91 0.92
N GLU A 286 -10.74 10.65 0.59
CA GLU A 286 -9.41 10.05 0.63
C GLU A 286 -8.42 10.74 -0.31
N GLN A 287 -8.89 11.25 -1.47
CA GLN A 287 -8.04 11.82 -2.52
C GLN A 287 -7.42 13.17 -2.10
N TRP A 288 -8.20 14.06 -1.51
CA TRP A 288 -7.69 15.35 -1.04
C TRP A 288 -7.08 15.26 0.36
N PHE A 289 -7.57 14.32 1.20
CA PHE A 289 -7.05 14.12 2.53
C PHE A 289 -5.58 13.66 2.50
N GLU A 290 -5.27 12.67 1.67
CA GLU A 290 -3.92 12.15 1.50
C GLU A 290 -2.95 13.25 1.01
N LEU A 291 -3.41 14.13 0.12
CA LEU A 291 -2.64 15.28 -0.33
C LEU A 291 -2.36 16.25 0.81
N LEU A 292 -3.38 16.61 1.60
CA LEU A 292 -3.25 17.52 2.72
C LEU A 292 -2.34 16.96 3.82
N GLU A 293 -2.47 15.66 4.13
CA GLU A 293 -1.61 14.95 5.10
C GLU A 293 -0.13 15.06 4.69
N ARG A 294 0.19 14.78 3.42
CA ARG A 294 1.57 14.84 2.90
C ARG A 294 2.09 16.27 2.82
N TRP A 295 1.26 17.20 2.42
CA TRP A 295 1.63 18.62 2.45
C TRP A 295 1.95 19.10 3.87
N ALA A 296 1.18 18.70 4.87
CA ALA A 296 1.44 19.03 6.27
C ALA A 296 2.79 18.45 6.76
N ILE A 297 3.17 17.26 6.30
CA ILE A 297 4.47 16.66 6.60
C ILE A 297 5.59 17.44 5.93
N ASP A 298 5.43 17.85 4.67
CA ASP A 298 6.44 18.65 3.97
C ASP A 298 6.61 20.04 4.61
N LEU A 299 5.54 20.64 5.15
CA LEU A 299 5.63 21.85 5.96
C LEU A 299 6.44 21.63 7.24
N LEU A 300 6.24 20.49 7.92
CA LEU A 300 7.05 20.13 9.09
C LEU A 300 8.54 19.96 8.71
N GLN A 301 8.84 19.32 7.58
CA GLN A 301 10.21 19.24 7.07
C GLN A 301 10.81 20.62 6.84
N ALA A 302 10.06 21.52 6.22
CA ALA A 302 10.49 22.89 5.93
C ALA A 302 10.73 23.72 7.21
N VAL A 303 9.95 23.51 8.28
CA VAL A 303 10.21 24.14 9.61
C VAL A 303 11.58 23.76 10.15
N TYR A 304 12.01 22.51 9.94
CA TYR A 304 13.32 22.01 10.31
C TYR A 304 14.42 22.27 9.24
N GLN A 305 14.12 23.04 8.20
CA GLN A 305 15.03 23.34 7.08
C GLN A 305 15.50 22.07 6.35
N LEU A 306 14.66 21.03 6.34
CA LEU A 306 14.90 19.79 5.61
C LEU A 306 14.21 19.84 4.24
N GLU A 307 14.71 19.04 3.29
CA GLU A 307 14.06 18.89 1.98
C GLU A 307 12.68 18.25 2.13
N PRO A 308 11.68 18.67 1.32
CA PRO A 308 10.38 18.03 1.28
C PRO A 308 10.49 16.54 0.96
N LEU A 309 9.71 15.75 1.69
CA LEU A 309 9.68 14.30 1.52
C LEU A 309 8.86 13.88 0.30
N TYR A 310 7.77 14.61 0.02
CA TYR A 310 6.78 14.24 -0.99
C TYR A 310 6.77 15.20 -2.19
N PHE A 311 6.62 16.48 -1.98
CA PHE A 311 6.39 17.47 -3.05
C PHE A 311 7.61 18.38 -3.27
N LYS A 312 8.68 17.82 -3.81
CA LYS A 312 9.94 18.53 -4.03
C LYS A 312 9.81 19.78 -4.92
N ALA A 313 8.91 19.74 -5.90
CA ALA A 313 8.64 20.90 -6.76
C ALA A 313 8.06 22.10 -5.99
N PHE A 314 7.54 21.89 -4.79
CA PHE A 314 6.95 22.91 -3.91
C PHE A 314 7.85 23.27 -2.71
N ALA A 315 9.14 22.93 -2.75
CA ALA A 315 10.08 23.18 -1.64
C ALA A 315 10.12 24.65 -1.22
N GLU A 316 10.22 25.57 -2.17
CA GLU A 316 10.24 27.02 -1.90
C GLU A 316 8.91 27.50 -1.29
N ALA A 317 7.78 27.01 -1.78
CA ALA A 317 6.47 27.34 -1.24
C ALA A 317 6.32 26.81 0.19
N ALA A 318 6.75 25.56 0.44
CA ALA A 318 6.76 24.98 1.78
C ALA A 318 7.63 25.80 2.75
N ALA A 319 8.83 26.21 2.31
CA ALA A 319 9.73 27.05 3.11
C ALA A 319 9.12 28.43 3.44
N ARG A 320 8.49 29.08 2.43
CA ARG A 320 7.77 30.34 2.67
C ARG A 320 6.64 30.17 3.69
N ARG A 321 5.83 29.10 3.57
CA ARG A 321 4.72 28.84 4.48
C ARG A 321 5.16 28.42 5.87
N ALA A 322 6.25 27.72 6.01
CA ALA A 322 6.81 27.25 7.27
C ALA A 322 7.55 28.35 8.06
N LYS A 323 7.86 29.51 7.43
CA LYS A 323 8.64 30.57 8.05
C LYS A 323 7.96 31.11 9.30
N GLY A 324 8.66 31.03 10.45
CA GLY A 324 8.16 31.52 11.73
C GLY A 324 7.09 30.66 12.42
N ILE A 325 6.82 29.45 11.89
CA ILE A 325 5.90 28.50 12.51
C ILE A 325 6.62 27.68 13.58
N ASP A 326 5.99 27.53 14.74
CA ASP A 326 6.45 26.62 15.80
C ASP A 326 6.24 25.15 15.36
N PRO A 327 7.29 24.27 15.43
CA PRO A 327 7.18 22.85 15.13
C PRO A 327 6.00 22.15 15.80
N ASN A 328 5.68 22.49 17.06
CA ASN A 328 4.56 21.88 17.79
C ASN A 328 3.20 22.11 17.10
N ARG A 329 3.06 23.17 16.34
CA ARG A 329 1.84 23.45 15.58
C ARG A 329 1.72 22.53 14.36
N CYS A 330 2.82 22.24 13.70
CA CYS A 330 2.84 21.24 12.63
C CYS A 330 2.47 19.85 13.16
N PHE A 331 3.04 19.45 14.31
CA PHE A 331 2.68 18.18 14.96
C PHE A 331 1.20 18.15 15.32
N LYS A 332 0.65 19.24 15.90
CA LYS A 332 -0.76 19.32 16.24
C LYS A 332 -1.67 19.24 15.02
N LEU A 333 -1.31 19.90 13.91
CA LEU A 333 -2.05 19.78 12.65
C LEU A 333 -2.07 18.33 12.16
N ILE A 334 -0.91 17.66 12.11
CA ILE A 334 -0.77 16.27 11.67
C ILE A 334 -1.57 15.35 12.59
N GLU A 335 -1.50 15.52 13.92
CA GLU A 335 -2.27 14.74 14.88
C GLU A 335 -3.79 14.90 14.67
N GLN A 336 -4.26 16.13 14.46
CA GLN A 336 -5.66 16.40 14.20
C GLN A 336 -6.14 15.81 12.86
N LEU A 337 -5.30 15.86 11.82
CA LEU A 337 -5.58 15.18 10.55
C LEU A 337 -5.67 13.66 10.75
N TYR A 338 -4.75 13.04 11.49
CA TYR A 338 -4.84 11.61 11.80
C TYR A 338 -6.10 11.22 12.57
N ALA A 339 -6.50 12.04 13.56
CA ALA A 339 -7.75 11.83 14.30
C ALA A 339 -8.98 11.92 13.37
N MET A 340 -8.97 12.85 12.42
CA MET A 340 -10.03 13.02 11.44
C MET A 340 -10.13 11.86 10.45
N LYS A 341 -9.01 11.22 10.11
CA LYS A 341 -8.96 10.10 9.14
C LYS A 341 -9.92 8.96 9.48
N ALA A 342 -10.11 8.68 10.76
CA ALA A 342 -11.06 7.67 11.22
C ALA A 342 -12.53 8.02 10.89
N SER A 343 -12.86 9.31 10.87
CA SER A 343 -14.21 9.82 10.60
C SER A 343 -14.55 9.87 9.11
N LEU A 344 -13.55 9.85 8.20
CA LEU A 344 -13.79 9.88 6.74
C LEU A 344 -14.60 8.69 6.25
N ARG A 345 -14.57 7.58 6.97
CA ARG A 345 -15.34 6.35 6.65
C ARG A 345 -16.83 6.43 7.07
N HIS A 346 -17.22 7.43 7.86
CA HIS A 346 -18.61 7.63 8.21
C HIS A 346 -19.35 8.36 7.10
N PRO A 347 -20.63 8.04 6.83
CA PRO A 347 -21.42 8.68 5.79
C PRO A 347 -21.88 10.09 6.24
N LEU A 348 -20.93 10.97 6.51
CA LEU A 348 -21.16 12.37 6.77
C LEU A 348 -21.15 13.15 5.44
N ASN A 349 -21.69 14.36 5.47
CA ASN A 349 -21.67 15.25 4.30
C ASN A 349 -20.21 15.49 3.84
N PRO A 350 -19.84 15.13 2.60
CA PRO A 350 -18.47 15.31 2.08
C PRO A 350 -17.96 16.75 2.20
N ARG A 351 -18.85 17.72 2.02
CA ARG A 351 -18.53 19.15 2.16
C ARG A 351 -18.10 19.50 3.60
N LEU A 352 -18.77 18.93 4.60
CA LEU A 352 -18.42 19.17 6.01
C LEU A 352 -17.02 18.61 6.33
N HIS A 353 -16.68 17.45 5.78
CA HIS A 353 -15.34 16.89 5.92
C HIS A 353 -14.28 17.80 5.30
N ALA A 354 -14.53 18.27 4.06
CA ALA A 354 -13.61 19.16 3.36
C ALA A 354 -13.41 20.49 4.12
N GLU A 355 -14.50 21.14 4.54
CA GLU A 355 -14.45 22.40 5.29
C GLU A 355 -13.75 22.23 6.65
N SER A 356 -13.98 21.11 7.35
CA SER A 356 -13.31 20.82 8.62
C SER A 356 -11.80 20.66 8.45
N ALA A 357 -11.34 19.94 7.42
CA ALA A 357 -9.91 19.78 7.12
C ALA A 357 -9.25 21.11 6.73
N LEU A 358 -9.94 21.92 5.91
CA LEU A 358 -9.47 23.24 5.51
C LEU A 358 -9.42 24.22 6.68
N LEU A 359 -10.35 24.15 7.64
CA LEU A 359 -10.31 24.94 8.87
C LEU A 359 -9.12 24.58 9.75
N LEU A 360 -8.76 23.29 9.86
CA LEU A 360 -7.55 22.88 10.56
C LEU A 360 -6.30 23.49 9.93
N TYR A 361 -6.23 23.47 8.59
CA TYR A 361 -5.13 24.07 7.85
C TYR A 361 -5.14 25.61 7.94
N ALA A 362 -6.29 26.27 7.88
CA ALA A 362 -6.44 27.71 8.07
C ALA A 362 -5.93 28.17 9.45
N ASN A 363 -6.35 27.49 10.49
CA ASN A 363 -5.91 27.77 11.87
C ASN A 363 -4.39 27.57 12.05
N PHE A 364 -3.81 26.64 11.32
CA PHE A 364 -2.37 26.47 11.29
C PHE A 364 -1.66 27.64 10.61
N SER A 365 -2.20 28.17 9.50
CA SER A 365 -1.57 29.17 8.63
C SER A 365 -1.84 30.65 9.04
N ASN A 366 -2.94 30.97 9.72
CA ASN A 366 -3.42 32.33 9.97
C ASN A 366 -2.59 33.15 10.98
N ILE A 367 -1.68 32.58 11.74
CA ILE A 367 -0.93 33.36 12.78
C ILE A 367 0.24 34.14 12.18
N ASN A 368 0.66 33.88 10.94
CA ASN A 368 1.65 34.74 10.30
C ASN A 368 1.08 36.11 9.87
N ARG A 369 -0.25 36.22 9.66
CA ARG A 369 -0.88 37.50 9.30
C ARG A 369 -0.98 38.48 10.49
N GLU A 370 -1.06 37.97 11.73
CA GLU A 370 -1.10 38.85 12.93
C GLU A 370 0.27 39.41 13.33
N LYS A 371 1.38 38.75 12.93
CA LYS A 371 2.75 39.23 13.20
C LYS A 371 3.31 40.20 12.16
N GLU A 372 2.76 40.23 10.95
CA GLU A 372 3.12 41.20 9.91
C GLU A 372 2.29 42.49 10.00
N ALA A 373 1.24 42.52 10.85
CA ALA A 373 0.37 43.69 11.10
C ALA A 373 0.71 44.46 12.40
N THR A 374 1.74 44.02 13.13
CA THR A 374 2.30 44.69 14.30
C THR A 374 3.76 45.06 14.05
#